data_e977f0b060333149932aed46d006e14e
#
_entry.id   e977f0b060333149932aed46d006e14e
#
_cell.length_a   1.000
_cell.length_b   1.000
_cell.length_c   1.000
_cell.angle_alpha   90.00
_cell.angle_beta   90.00
_cell.angle_gamma   90.00
#
_symmetry.space_group_name_H-M   'P 1'
#
loop_
_entity.id
_entity.type
_entity.pdbx_description
1 polymer ?
#
loop_
_entity_poly.entity_id
_entity_poly.type
_entity_poly.pdbx_seq_one_letter_code
_entity_poly.pdbx_strand_id
1 'polypeptide(L)'
;MRIKIYQPLAIHELGKRANQEDSIYPIEGKATEDDRLFLLCDGMGGHEHGEVASQSICKSLSSFLLQHTVASEGLEDKLLSDALAYAYEELDKLAVAGDTRQMGTTLTLLYFHSNGCTAAHIGDSRIYHLRPSSHTILYKSRDHSLVYDLYQAGELTYEEMKTFPQKNVITRAMIAGDRNHPKPDVIHISDIQPGDYIYICSDGMLEQMEDEELLDVFSANVSDEEKRQMLISETSDNKDNHSAYIVHIKEVSPDEADVSLINEEPMAKCNALNIKPDVEEVTASPDVEVVKPAGTPPPLPDSVRVAMEDKQKRKKHLFVAFIVIVALAVVGMFGYGYYTKHNAEAKSFMDTVLVDSIQENREESLAEKDSLPQDTAVQQLKGTSRQNNEKITKNGRNK
;
A
#
# COMPACT_ATOMS: atom_id res chain seq x y z
N MET A 1 -28.41 7.61 12.68
CA MET A 1 -28.31 8.57 11.53
C MET A 1 -28.45 7.81 10.23
N ARG A 2 -29.23 8.28 9.26
CA ARG A 2 -29.34 7.66 7.93
C ARG A 2 -28.63 8.53 6.90
N ILE A 3 -27.64 7.95 6.24
CA ILE A 3 -26.87 8.62 5.17
C ILE A 3 -27.41 8.14 3.83
N LYS A 4 -27.79 9.07 2.95
CA LYS A 4 -28.07 8.80 1.55
C LYS A 4 -26.96 9.42 0.70
N ILE A 5 -26.56 8.72 -0.32
CA ILE A 5 -25.56 9.17 -1.28
C ILE A 5 -26.22 9.41 -2.64
N TYR A 6 -25.61 10.23 -3.47
CA TYR A 6 -25.90 10.25 -4.89
C TYR A 6 -25.34 8.99 -5.55
N GLN A 7 -25.67 8.77 -6.81
CA GLN A 7 -25.07 7.69 -7.61
C GLN A 7 -23.53 7.81 -7.53
N PRO A 8 -22.83 6.82 -6.95
CA PRO A 8 -21.36 6.88 -6.87
C PRO A 8 -20.74 6.76 -8.25
N LEU A 9 -19.66 7.49 -8.47
CA LEU A 9 -18.94 7.48 -9.73
C LEU A 9 -17.57 6.84 -9.53
N ALA A 10 -17.19 5.95 -10.43
CA ALA A 10 -15.89 5.31 -10.46
C ALA A 10 -15.01 5.89 -11.58
N ILE A 11 -13.71 5.88 -11.35
CA ILE A 11 -12.66 6.02 -12.35
C ILE A 11 -11.83 4.74 -12.25
N HIS A 12 -11.54 4.10 -13.38
CA HIS A 12 -10.77 2.86 -13.41
C HIS A 12 -10.00 2.74 -14.73
N GLU A 13 -8.93 3.51 -14.82
CA GLU A 13 -8.18 3.72 -16.05
C GLU A 13 -6.83 3.00 -16.02
N LEU A 14 -6.44 2.49 -17.18
CA LEU A 14 -5.20 1.71 -17.34
C LEU A 14 -3.93 2.57 -17.24
N GLY A 15 -4.04 3.87 -17.58
CA GLY A 15 -2.86 4.72 -17.75
C GLY A 15 -1.96 4.20 -18.88
N LYS A 16 -0.64 4.26 -18.64
CA LYS A 16 0.36 3.77 -19.60
C LYS A 16 0.91 2.38 -19.26
N ARG A 17 0.25 1.66 -18.33
CA ARG A 17 0.60 0.28 -17.95
C ARG A 17 0.09 -0.71 -19.00
N ALA A 18 0.66 -1.92 -19.00
CA ALA A 18 0.21 -3.01 -19.86
C ALA A 18 -1.01 -3.74 -19.30
N ASN A 19 -1.11 -3.82 -17.98
CA ASN A 19 -2.18 -4.51 -17.25
C ASN A 19 -2.82 -3.57 -16.24
N GLN A 20 -4.10 -3.83 -15.91
CA GLN A 20 -4.80 -3.17 -14.83
C GLN A 20 -4.57 -3.99 -13.55
N GLU A 21 -3.74 -3.46 -12.65
CA GLU A 21 -3.42 -4.08 -11.37
C GLU A 21 -4.30 -3.52 -10.23
N ASP A 22 -5.00 -2.39 -10.44
CA ASP A 22 -6.02 -1.89 -9.53
C ASP A 22 -7.29 -2.73 -9.59
N SER A 23 -7.97 -2.86 -8.46
CA SER A 23 -9.31 -3.47 -8.37
C SER A 23 -10.21 -2.62 -7.49
N ILE A 24 -11.47 -2.48 -7.92
CA ILE A 24 -12.47 -1.69 -7.21
C ILE A 24 -13.74 -2.50 -6.93
N TYR A 25 -14.40 -2.19 -5.83
CA TYR A 25 -15.72 -2.71 -5.51
C TYR A 25 -16.63 -1.56 -5.00
N PRO A 26 -17.89 -1.44 -5.49
CA PRO A 26 -18.50 -2.16 -6.61
C PRO A 26 -17.70 -2.03 -7.91
N ILE A 27 -17.90 -2.96 -8.86
CA ILE A 27 -17.26 -2.88 -10.18
C ILE A 27 -17.74 -1.60 -10.88
N GLU A 28 -16.89 -0.96 -11.67
CA GLU A 28 -17.21 0.25 -12.43
C GLU A 28 -18.54 0.16 -13.16
N GLY A 29 -19.36 1.20 -13.04
CA GLY A 29 -20.68 1.28 -13.61
C GLY A 29 -21.75 0.37 -12.97
N LYS A 30 -21.42 -0.28 -11.84
CA LYS A 30 -22.37 -1.12 -11.08
C LYS A 30 -22.76 -0.55 -9.73
N ALA A 31 -22.05 0.46 -9.23
CA ALA A 31 -22.40 1.13 -7.99
C ALA A 31 -23.79 1.78 -8.07
N THR A 32 -24.52 1.79 -6.96
CA THR A 32 -25.87 2.36 -6.84
C THR A 32 -25.95 3.28 -5.61
N GLU A 33 -27.02 4.09 -5.52
CA GLU A 33 -27.27 4.94 -4.33
C GLU A 33 -27.49 4.12 -3.04
N ASP A 34 -27.78 2.82 -3.16
CA ASP A 34 -28.01 1.91 -2.03
C ASP A 34 -26.75 1.23 -1.53
N ASP A 35 -25.64 1.31 -2.28
CA ASP A 35 -24.38 0.69 -1.87
C ASP A 35 -23.79 1.37 -0.64
N ARG A 36 -23.25 0.55 0.26
CA ARG A 36 -22.67 0.97 1.53
C ARG A 36 -21.19 0.66 1.65
N LEU A 37 -20.70 -0.28 0.86
CA LEU A 37 -19.33 -0.75 0.86
C LEU A 37 -18.62 -0.33 -0.42
N PHE A 38 -17.46 0.34 -0.28
CA PHE A 38 -16.57 0.69 -1.39
C PHE A 38 -15.17 0.23 -1.03
N LEU A 39 -14.52 -0.47 -1.96
CA LEU A 39 -13.14 -0.95 -1.83
C LEU A 39 -12.33 -0.46 -3.03
N LEU A 40 -11.07 -0.15 -2.78
CA LEU A 40 -10.07 0.04 -3.81
C LEU A 40 -8.78 -0.60 -3.34
N CYS A 41 -8.19 -1.41 -4.19
CA CYS A 41 -6.97 -2.17 -3.97
C CYS A 41 -6.03 -1.91 -5.14
N ASP A 42 -4.84 -1.40 -4.89
CA ASP A 42 -3.77 -1.18 -5.85
C ASP A 42 -2.79 -2.34 -5.77
N GLY A 43 -2.70 -3.11 -6.85
CA GLY A 43 -1.95 -4.34 -6.92
C GLY A 43 -0.48 -4.12 -7.20
N MET A 44 0.39 -4.81 -6.48
CA MET A 44 1.83 -4.76 -6.64
C MET A 44 2.44 -6.15 -6.82
N GLY A 45 3.58 -6.23 -7.53
CA GLY A 45 4.31 -7.50 -7.68
C GLY A 45 4.83 -7.78 -9.09
N GLY A 46 4.55 -6.91 -10.06
CA GLY A 46 4.94 -7.01 -11.46
C GLY A 46 4.30 -8.18 -12.21
N HIS A 47 3.97 -8.00 -13.50
CA HIS A 47 3.29 -9.00 -14.36
C HIS A 47 2.07 -9.60 -13.63
N GLU A 48 1.00 -9.84 -14.00
CA GLU A 48 -0.22 -10.52 -13.49
C GLU A 48 -0.35 -10.75 -11.95
N HIS A 49 0.72 -10.60 -11.16
CA HIS A 49 0.69 -10.86 -9.70
C HIS A 49 -0.03 -9.77 -8.91
N GLY A 50 0.13 -8.51 -9.29
CA GLY A 50 -0.57 -7.38 -8.67
C GLY A 50 -2.08 -7.46 -8.91
N GLU A 51 -2.50 -7.71 -10.15
CA GLU A 51 -3.90 -7.89 -10.54
C GLU A 51 -4.58 -9.01 -9.72
N VAL A 52 -3.92 -10.16 -9.61
CA VAL A 52 -4.47 -11.30 -8.88
C VAL A 52 -4.61 -10.99 -7.39
N ALA A 53 -3.66 -10.28 -6.79
CA ALA A 53 -3.73 -9.89 -5.39
C ALA A 53 -4.88 -8.91 -5.11
N SER A 54 -4.96 -7.82 -5.89
CA SER A 54 -5.99 -6.80 -5.72
C SER A 54 -7.39 -7.34 -5.92
N GLN A 55 -7.60 -8.18 -6.96
CA GLN A 55 -8.87 -8.86 -7.22
C GLN A 55 -9.25 -9.80 -6.09
N SER A 56 -8.29 -10.58 -5.56
CA SER A 56 -8.53 -11.51 -4.43
C SER A 56 -9.02 -10.77 -3.20
N ILE A 57 -8.35 -9.66 -2.83
CA ILE A 57 -8.73 -8.87 -1.66
C ILE A 57 -10.08 -8.18 -1.86
N CYS A 58 -10.31 -7.51 -2.98
CA CYS A 58 -11.61 -6.90 -3.27
C CYS A 58 -12.75 -7.91 -3.21
N LYS A 59 -12.58 -9.10 -3.80
CA LYS A 59 -13.59 -10.15 -3.82
C LYS A 59 -13.83 -10.76 -2.45
N SER A 60 -12.79 -11.11 -1.73
CA SER A 60 -12.91 -11.77 -0.42
C SER A 60 -13.52 -10.83 0.62
N LEU A 61 -13.04 -9.58 0.72
CA LEU A 61 -13.60 -8.58 1.63
C LEU A 61 -15.04 -8.24 1.30
N SER A 62 -15.37 -7.95 0.02
CA SER A 62 -16.75 -7.64 -0.35
C SER A 62 -17.69 -8.80 -0.05
N SER A 63 -17.31 -10.03 -0.41
CA SER A 63 -18.12 -11.22 -0.15
C SER A 63 -18.36 -11.47 1.34
N PHE A 64 -17.31 -11.31 2.16
CA PHE A 64 -17.41 -11.51 3.60
C PHE A 64 -18.27 -10.42 4.25
N LEU A 65 -17.97 -9.16 3.98
CA LEU A 65 -18.67 -8.03 4.62
C LEU A 65 -20.15 -7.98 4.22
N LEU A 66 -20.50 -8.19 2.96
CA LEU A 66 -21.89 -8.19 2.51
C LEU A 66 -22.73 -9.32 3.16
N GLN A 67 -22.11 -10.42 3.57
CA GLN A 67 -22.81 -11.52 4.24
C GLN A 67 -22.97 -11.31 5.74
N HIS A 68 -22.11 -10.51 6.38
CA HIS A 68 -22.03 -10.41 7.83
C HIS A 68 -22.36 -9.03 8.39
N THR A 69 -22.48 -7.99 7.52
CA THR A 69 -22.86 -6.65 7.97
C THR A 69 -24.37 -6.45 7.94
N VAL A 70 -24.87 -5.71 8.94
CA VAL A 70 -26.24 -5.19 8.97
C VAL A 70 -26.17 -3.68 8.76
N ALA A 71 -26.92 -3.16 7.80
CA ALA A 71 -26.84 -1.73 7.41
C ALA A 71 -27.12 -0.74 8.55
N SER A 72 -27.84 -1.15 9.59
CA SER A 72 -28.12 -0.35 10.80
C SER A 72 -27.01 -0.39 11.84
N GLU A 73 -26.07 -1.32 11.72
CA GLU A 73 -24.98 -1.49 12.67
C GLU A 73 -23.68 -0.94 12.07
N GLY A 74 -22.81 -0.38 12.93
CA GLY A 74 -21.46 0.02 12.50
C GLY A 74 -20.62 -1.20 12.13
N LEU A 75 -19.56 -0.97 11.40
CA LEU A 75 -18.55 -2.01 11.19
C LEU A 75 -17.74 -2.15 12.48
N GLU A 76 -18.07 -3.16 13.29
CA GLU A 76 -17.35 -3.44 14.52
C GLU A 76 -15.90 -3.84 14.23
N ASP A 77 -14.97 -3.43 15.09
CA ASP A 77 -13.54 -3.76 14.96
C ASP A 77 -13.30 -5.26 14.84
N LYS A 78 -14.10 -6.07 15.56
CA LYS A 78 -14.04 -7.52 15.48
C LYS A 78 -14.44 -8.03 14.10
N LEU A 79 -15.54 -7.55 13.55
CA LEU A 79 -16.02 -7.96 12.23
C LEU A 79 -15.03 -7.56 11.13
N LEU A 80 -14.45 -6.35 11.21
CA LEU A 80 -13.40 -5.90 10.30
C LEU A 80 -12.15 -6.79 10.43
N SER A 81 -11.77 -7.15 11.66
CA SER A 81 -10.62 -8.04 11.90
C SER A 81 -10.86 -9.45 11.33
N ASP A 82 -12.07 -10.01 11.51
CA ASP A 82 -12.44 -11.31 10.97
C ASP A 82 -12.49 -11.29 9.42
N ALA A 83 -13.00 -10.19 8.83
CA ALA A 83 -13.01 -9.99 7.38
C ALA A 83 -11.59 -9.93 6.79
N LEU A 84 -10.70 -9.19 7.46
CA LEU A 84 -9.30 -9.11 7.05
C LEU A 84 -8.57 -10.45 7.20
N ALA A 85 -8.81 -11.18 8.29
CA ALA A 85 -8.24 -12.52 8.46
C ALA A 85 -8.66 -13.45 7.33
N TYR A 86 -9.95 -13.45 6.98
CA TYR A 86 -10.46 -14.20 5.84
C TYR A 86 -9.81 -13.77 4.51
N ALA A 87 -9.68 -12.46 4.28
CA ALA A 87 -9.06 -11.95 3.06
C ALA A 87 -7.57 -12.33 2.96
N TYR A 88 -6.82 -12.31 4.05
CA TYR A 88 -5.45 -12.80 4.09
C TYR A 88 -5.35 -14.30 3.82
N GLU A 89 -6.26 -15.10 4.39
CA GLU A 89 -6.30 -16.55 4.11
C GLU A 89 -6.53 -16.83 2.62
N GLU A 90 -7.41 -16.08 1.95
CA GLU A 90 -7.64 -16.22 0.51
C GLU A 90 -6.42 -15.76 -0.31
N LEU A 91 -5.77 -14.66 0.09
CA LEU A 91 -4.56 -14.16 -0.55
C LEU A 91 -3.40 -15.15 -0.40
N ASP A 92 -3.21 -15.72 0.79
CA ASP A 92 -2.13 -16.67 1.08
C ASP A 92 -2.25 -17.97 0.28
N LYS A 93 -3.46 -18.40 -0.09
CA LYS A 93 -3.68 -19.55 -0.98
C LYS A 93 -3.10 -19.33 -2.39
N LEU A 94 -2.88 -18.09 -2.79
CA LEU A 94 -2.31 -17.74 -4.08
C LEU A 94 -0.78 -17.75 -4.07
N ALA A 95 -0.15 -17.78 -2.88
CA ALA A 95 1.29 -17.82 -2.76
C ALA A 95 1.85 -19.12 -3.33
N VAL A 96 2.77 -19.02 -4.30
CA VAL A 96 3.42 -20.17 -4.91
C VAL A 96 4.72 -20.48 -4.17
N ALA A 97 4.85 -21.69 -3.64
CA ALA A 97 6.06 -22.12 -2.94
C ALA A 97 7.29 -22.03 -3.85
N GLY A 98 8.29 -21.25 -3.43
CA GLY A 98 9.53 -21.04 -4.19
C GLY A 98 9.48 -19.87 -5.19
N ASP A 99 8.36 -19.20 -5.37
CA ASP A 99 8.32 -17.92 -6.09
C ASP A 99 8.87 -16.81 -5.16
N THR A 100 9.90 -16.11 -5.60
CA THR A 100 10.51 -14.99 -4.87
C THR A 100 9.83 -13.66 -5.16
N ARG A 101 8.89 -13.62 -6.10
CA ARG A 101 8.13 -12.41 -6.44
C ARG A 101 7.02 -12.24 -5.41
N GLN A 102 7.04 -11.11 -4.76
CA GLN A 102 6.00 -10.77 -3.79
C GLN A 102 4.73 -10.35 -4.55
N MET A 103 3.64 -11.08 -4.29
CA MET A 103 2.30 -10.74 -4.72
C MET A 103 1.63 -9.97 -3.58
N GLY A 104 1.17 -8.76 -3.83
CA GLY A 104 0.57 -7.94 -2.79
C GLY A 104 -0.36 -6.88 -3.34
N THR A 105 -1.01 -6.16 -2.42
CA THR A 105 -1.91 -5.06 -2.77
C THR A 105 -2.06 -4.10 -1.60
N THR A 106 -2.43 -2.85 -1.91
CA THR A 106 -2.96 -1.91 -0.93
C THR A 106 -4.41 -2.24 -0.60
N LEU A 107 -5.00 -1.55 0.35
CA LEU A 107 -6.42 -1.58 0.65
C LEU A 107 -6.90 -0.19 1.05
N THR A 108 -7.96 0.29 0.42
CA THR A 108 -8.85 1.31 0.98
C THR A 108 -10.26 0.75 1.07
N LEU A 109 -10.92 0.97 2.21
CA LEU A 109 -12.25 0.50 2.53
C LEU A 109 -13.09 1.63 3.09
N LEU A 110 -14.31 1.79 2.56
CA LEU A 110 -15.36 2.64 3.14
C LEU A 110 -16.59 1.78 3.42
N TYR A 111 -17.16 1.93 4.61
CA TYR A 111 -18.44 1.32 4.96
C TYR A 111 -19.37 2.33 5.63
N PHE A 112 -20.48 2.66 4.96
CA PHE A 112 -21.50 3.57 5.47
C PHE A 112 -22.49 2.83 6.38
N HIS A 113 -22.77 3.38 7.55
CA HIS A 113 -23.65 2.81 8.56
C HIS A 113 -24.44 3.90 9.30
N SER A 114 -25.29 3.51 10.23
CA SER A 114 -26.17 4.42 10.97
C SER A 114 -25.44 5.49 11.80
N ASN A 115 -24.17 5.28 12.14
CA ASN A 115 -23.39 6.23 12.94
C ASN A 115 -22.34 7.02 12.13
N GLY A 116 -22.35 6.90 10.80
CA GLY A 116 -21.39 7.57 9.95
C GLY A 116 -20.78 6.67 8.89
N CYS A 117 -19.48 6.75 8.73
CA CYS A 117 -18.71 5.93 7.83
C CYS A 117 -17.46 5.38 8.55
N THR A 118 -17.23 4.09 8.48
CA THR A 118 -15.94 3.50 8.86
C THR A 118 -15.05 3.47 7.64
N ALA A 119 -13.87 4.06 7.75
CA ALA A 119 -12.83 4.05 6.73
C ALA A 119 -11.60 3.32 7.24
N ALA A 120 -11.01 2.45 6.42
CA ALA A 120 -9.81 1.70 6.77
C ALA A 120 -8.85 1.63 5.58
N HIS A 121 -7.53 1.69 5.83
CA HIS A 121 -6.56 1.56 4.74
C HIS A 121 -5.28 0.86 5.16
N ILE A 122 -4.64 0.22 4.19
CA ILE A 122 -3.27 -0.34 4.22
C ILE A 122 -2.61 0.06 2.91
N GLY A 123 -1.44 0.69 2.97
CA GLY A 123 -0.71 1.14 1.77
C GLY A 123 -0.72 2.65 1.62
N ASP A 124 -0.50 3.13 0.41
CA ASP A 124 -0.41 4.53 0.01
C ASP A 124 -1.56 4.99 -0.90
N SER A 125 -2.51 4.10 -1.19
CA SER A 125 -3.83 4.51 -1.69
C SER A 125 -4.56 5.32 -0.63
N ARG A 126 -5.26 6.38 -1.03
CA ARG A 126 -5.75 7.40 -0.09
C ARG A 126 -7.26 7.44 0.05
N ILE A 127 -7.68 7.91 1.22
CA ILE A 127 -9.06 8.23 1.59
C ILE A 127 -9.13 9.71 1.96
N TYR A 128 -10.05 10.44 1.33
CA TYR A 128 -10.31 11.84 1.63
C TYR A 128 -11.75 12.03 2.07
N HIS A 129 -11.97 12.88 3.07
CA HIS A 129 -13.25 13.49 3.39
C HIS A 129 -13.18 14.97 3.05
N LEU A 130 -13.91 15.38 2.05
CA LEU A 130 -13.87 16.72 1.47
C LEU A 130 -15.19 17.46 1.79
N ARG A 131 -15.11 18.71 2.22
CA ARG A 131 -16.25 19.59 2.42
C ARG A 131 -16.16 20.81 1.51
N PRO A 132 -16.73 20.76 0.30
CA PRO A 132 -16.70 21.86 -0.67
C PRO A 132 -17.25 23.18 -0.13
N SER A 133 -18.31 23.13 0.72
CA SER A 133 -18.96 24.32 1.27
C SER A 133 -18.03 25.22 2.09
N SER A 134 -16.98 24.66 2.68
CA SER A 134 -15.93 25.37 3.41
C SER A 134 -14.57 25.31 2.74
N HIS A 135 -14.47 24.71 1.56
CA HIS A 135 -13.23 24.48 0.83
C HIS A 135 -12.15 23.84 1.72
N THR A 136 -12.49 22.67 2.31
CA THR A 136 -11.65 22.05 3.35
C THR A 136 -11.55 20.55 3.15
N ILE A 137 -10.34 20.02 3.29
CA ILE A 137 -10.09 18.58 3.50
C ILE A 137 -10.22 18.31 5.00
N LEU A 138 -11.33 17.66 5.40
CA LEU A 138 -11.60 17.33 6.80
C LEU A 138 -10.76 16.13 7.27
N TYR A 139 -10.49 15.21 6.38
CA TYR A 139 -9.64 14.05 6.63
C TYR A 139 -8.90 13.65 5.36
N LYS A 140 -7.67 13.24 5.54
CA LYS A 140 -6.84 12.56 4.54
C LYS A 140 -6.10 11.42 5.23
N SER A 141 -6.17 10.21 4.67
CA SER A 141 -5.40 9.07 5.18
C SER A 141 -3.89 9.32 5.06
N ARG A 142 -3.15 8.68 5.94
CA ARG A 142 -1.69 8.75 5.97
C ARG A 142 -1.10 7.65 5.09
N ASP A 143 -0.26 7.99 4.13
CA ASP A 143 0.44 6.99 3.33
C ASP A 143 1.35 6.10 4.18
N HIS A 144 1.27 4.80 4.00
CA HIS A 144 2.23 3.86 4.54
C HIS A 144 3.40 3.71 3.57
N SER A 145 4.19 4.76 3.44
CA SER A 145 5.34 4.82 2.55
C SER A 145 6.60 5.25 3.28
N LEU A 146 7.75 4.78 2.80
CA LEU A 146 9.06 5.14 3.37
C LEU A 146 9.26 6.65 3.43
N VAL A 147 8.91 7.32 2.35
CA VAL A 147 9.10 8.76 2.24
C VAL A 147 8.24 9.54 3.22
N TYR A 148 7.01 9.07 3.46
CA TYR A 148 6.13 9.69 4.46
C TYR A 148 6.64 9.43 5.89
N ASP A 149 7.14 8.23 6.17
CA ASP A 149 7.74 7.92 7.48
C ASP A 149 8.98 8.78 7.75
N LEU A 150 9.83 9.03 6.75
CA LEU A 150 10.97 9.94 6.84
C LEU A 150 10.55 11.40 7.06
N TYR A 151 9.51 11.85 6.35
CA TYR A 151 8.92 13.18 6.55
C TYR A 151 8.39 13.35 7.98
N GLN A 152 7.64 12.39 8.51
CA GLN A 152 7.14 12.42 9.88
C GLN A 152 8.25 12.35 10.93
N ALA A 153 9.36 11.69 10.62
CA ALA A 153 10.54 11.68 11.47
C ALA A 153 11.33 13.01 11.44
N GLY A 154 10.98 13.93 10.54
CA GLY A 154 11.68 15.20 10.33
C GLY A 154 13.00 15.03 9.57
N GLU A 155 13.20 13.89 8.91
CA GLU A 155 14.38 13.61 8.08
C GLU A 155 14.26 14.22 6.68
N LEU A 156 13.04 14.48 6.21
CA LEU A 156 12.71 15.13 4.94
C LEU A 156 11.75 16.29 5.17
N THR A 157 11.87 17.32 4.35
CA THR A 157 10.84 18.35 4.17
C THR A 157 9.76 17.83 3.22
N TYR A 158 8.61 18.49 3.17
CA TYR A 158 7.52 18.15 2.24
C TYR A 158 7.98 18.21 0.78
N GLU A 159 8.82 19.19 0.42
CA GLU A 159 9.34 19.32 -0.95
C GLU A 159 10.36 18.24 -1.31
N GLU A 160 11.21 17.84 -0.34
CA GLU A 160 12.15 16.73 -0.54
C GLU A 160 11.41 15.39 -0.68
N MET A 161 10.29 15.22 0.02
CA MET A 161 9.45 14.02 -0.08
C MET A 161 8.97 13.81 -1.52
N LYS A 162 8.50 14.86 -2.22
CA LYS A 162 7.99 14.78 -3.59
C LYS A 162 9.04 14.31 -4.61
N THR A 163 10.29 14.65 -4.38
CA THR A 163 11.41 14.37 -5.29
C THR A 163 12.28 13.23 -4.84
N PHE A 164 11.94 12.58 -3.72
CA PHE A 164 12.75 11.50 -3.16
C PHE A 164 12.82 10.29 -4.11
N PRO A 165 14.02 9.72 -4.37
CA PRO A 165 14.18 8.63 -5.35
C PRO A 165 13.37 7.37 -5.04
N GLN A 166 13.05 7.14 -3.77
CA GLN A 166 12.31 5.97 -3.27
C GLN A 166 10.89 6.36 -2.80
N LYS A 167 10.28 7.36 -3.40
CA LYS A 167 8.94 7.85 -3.00
C LYS A 167 7.85 6.79 -3.11
N ASN A 168 8.02 5.80 -3.99
CA ASN A 168 7.04 4.73 -4.23
C ASN A 168 7.33 3.46 -3.39
N VAL A 169 8.17 3.53 -2.35
CA VAL A 169 8.42 2.38 -1.48
C VAL A 169 7.36 2.33 -0.39
N ILE A 170 6.45 1.36 -0.52
CA ILE A 170 5.38 1.10 0.44
C ILE A 170 5.95 0.35 1.65
N THR A 171 5.59 0.79 2.86
CA THR A 171 6.05 0.17 4.13
C THR A 171 5.03 -0.78 4.74
N ARG A 172 3.76 -0.72 4.31
CA ARG A 172 2.70 -1.67 4.67
C ARG A 172 1.87 -2.03 3.46
N ALA A 173 1.73 -3.32 3.19
CA ALA A 173 0.86 -3.87 2.15
C ALA A 173 0.32 -5.22 2.56
N MET A 174 -0.75 -5.67 1.95
CA MET A 174 -1.25 -7.04 2.07
C MET A 174 -0.44 -7.92 1.12
N ILE A 175 0.42 -8.78 1.65
CA ILE A 175 1.36 -9.59 0.85
C ILE A 175 1.05 -11.06 1.05
N ALA A 176 0.91 -11.82 -0.04
CA ALA A 176 0.65 -13.25 -0.03
C ALA A 176 1.80 -14.02 0.63
N GLY A 177 1.47 -14.89 1.58
CA GLY A 177 2.44 -15.72 2.29
C GLY A 177 3.28 -14.98 3.34
N ASP A 178 3.05 -13.69 3.57
CA ASP A 178 3.68 -12.97 4.68
C ASP A 178 2.99 -13.33 6.00
N ARG A 179 3.77 -13.78 6.97
CA ARG A 179 3.26 -14.10 8.31
C ARG A 179 2.92 -12.85 9.14
N ASN A 180 3.43 -11.72 8.76
CA ASN A 180 3.18 -10.45 9.43
C ASN A 180 2.08 -9.70 8.70
N HIS A 181 0.82 -10.09 8.95
CA HIS A 181 -0.34 -9.41 8.38
C HIS A 181 -0.49 -8.00 9.00
N PRO A 182 -0.16 -6.92 8.30
CA PRO A 182 -0.29 -5.58 8.86
C PRO A 182 -1.75 -5.23 9.13
N LYS A 183 -1.98 -4.53 10.24
CA LYS A 183 -3.30 -4.00 10.56
C LYS A 183 -3.55 -2.72 9.78
N PRO A 184 -4.80 -2.46 9.36
CA PRO A 184 -5.17 -1.19 8.77
C PRO A 184 -5.13 -0.05 9.81
N ASP A 185 -4.92 1.15 9.33
CA ASP A 185 -5.32 2.34 10.06
C ASP A 185 -6.82 2.51 9.85
N VAL A 186 -7.59 2.67 10.93
CA VAL A 186 -9.06 2.76 10.93
C VAL A 186 -9.49 4.09 11.49
N ILE A 187 -10.47 4.72 10.85
CA ILE A 187 -11.12 5.94 11.34
C ILE A 187 -12.65 5.81 11.23
N HIS A 188 -13.35 6.37 12.18
CA HIS A 188 -14.81 6.51 12.15
C HIS A 188 -15.16 7.98 11.88
N ILE A 189 -15.73 8.24 10.71
CA ILE A 189 -16.15 9.57 10.28
C ILE A 189 -17.62 9.75 10.68
N SER A 190 -17.88 10.61 11.66
CA SER A 190 -19.23 10.90 12.17
C SER A 190 -19.73 12.30 11.82
N ASP A 191 -18.82 13.27 11.56
CA ASP A 191 -19.18 14.61 11.08
C ASP A 191 -19.35 14.60 9.56
N ILE A 192 -20.45 14.00 9.10
CA ILE A 192 -20.82 13.95 7.68
C ILE A 192 -22.00 14.85 7.43
N GLN A 193 -21.91 15.69 6.41
CA GLN A 193 -22.96 16.66 6.04
C GLN A 193 -23.39 16.48 4.57
N PRO A 194 -24.64 16.86 4.23
CA PRO A 194 -25.05 16.93 2.82
C PRO A 194 -24.12 17.84 2.03
N GLY A 195 -23.67 17.37 0.86
CA GLY A 195 -22.70 18.07 0.02
C GLY A 195 -21.24 17.71 0.30
N ASP A 196 -20.94 16.92 1.33
CA ASP A 196 -19.61 16.35 1.52
C ASP A 196 -19.31 15.27 0.48
N TYR A 197 -18.04 15.07 0.20
CA TYR A 197 -17.56 13.95 -0.60
C TYR A 197 -16.63 13.07 0.22
N ILE A 198 -16.81 11.75 0.08
CA ILE A 198 -15.78 10.78 0.46
C ILE A 198 -15.15 10.29 -0.84
N TYR A 199 -13.85 10.50 -0.98
CA TYR A 199 -13.09 10.14 -2.16
C TYR A 199 -12.02 9.14 -1.77
N ILE A 200 -11.96 8.01 -2.48
CA ILE A 200 -10.88 7.02 -2.34
C ILE A 200 -10.17 6.89 -3.67
N CYS A 201 -8.85 6.75 -3.66
CA CYS A 201 -8.07 6.66 -4.88
C CYS A 201 -6.78 5.87 -4.70
N SER A 202 -6.29 5.25 -5.78
CA SER A 202 -4.91 4.75 -5.88
C SER A 202 -3.92 5.91 -6.03
N ASP A 203 -2.64 5.64 -5.83
CA ASP A 203 -1.56 6.63 -5.95
C ASP A 203 -1.44 7.18 -7.36
N GLY A 204 -1.82 6.38 -8.37
CA GLY A 204 -1.85 6.82 -9.77
C GLY A 204 -2.75 8.02 -10.04
N MET A 205 -3.84 8.21 -9.27
CA MET A 205 -4.67 9.43 -9.36
C MET A 205 -3.91 10.69 -8.89
N LEU A 206 -2.85 10.53 -8.12
CA LEU A 206 -2.13 11.60 -7.43
C LEU A 206 -0.73 11.87 -8.01
N GLU A 207 -0.36 11.22 -9.13
CA GLU A 207 0.98 11.42 -9.74
C GLU A 207 1.27 12.87 -10.09
N GLN A 208 0.26 13.62 -10.52
CA GLN A 208 0.38 15.00 -10.98
C GLN A 208 -0.62 15.94 -10.29
N MET A 209 -1.44 15.45 -9.36
CA MET A 209 -2.50 16.20 -8.69
C MET A 209 -2.16 16.43 -7.22
N GLU A 210 -2.13 17.69 -6.81
CA GLU A 210 -1.96 18.09 -5.42
C GLU A 210 -3.31 18.16 -4.69
N ASP A 211 -3.27 18.14 -3.35
CA ASP A 211 -4.47 18.18 -2.51
C ASP A 211 -5.35 19.42 -2.76
N GLU A 212 -4.75 20.57 -3.06
CA GLU A 212 -5.48 21.82 -3.34
C GLU A 212 -6.21 21.74 -4.68
N GLU A 213 -5.56 21.21 -5.71
CA GLU A 213 -6.16 21.02 -7.04
C GLU A 213 -7.32 20.03 -6.98
N LEU A 214 -7.16 18.95 -6.19
CA LEU A 214 -8.24 18.00 -5.93
C LEU A 214 -9.42 18.70 -5.25
N LEU A 215 -9.18 19.51 -4.23
CA LEU A 215 -10.21 20.25 -3.53
C LEU A 215 -10.91 21.28 -4.41
N ASP A 216 -10.19 21.93 -5.34
CA ASP A 216 -10.74 22.84 -6.34
C ASP A 216 -11.74 22.11 -7.26
N VAL A 217 -11.37 20.91 -7.76
CA VAL A 217 -12.27 20.09 -8.57
C VAL A 217 -13.56 19.77 -7.81
N PHE A 218 -13.45 19.31 -6.56
CA PHE A 218 -14.63 18.97 -5.78
C PHE A 218 -15.46 20.20 -5.37
N SER A 219 -14.85 21.36 -5.25
CA SER A 219 -15.53 22.63 -4.91
C SER A 219 -16.12 23.33 -6.15
N ALA A 220 -15.80 22.90 -7.36
CA ALA A 220 -16.36 23.46 -8.57
C ALA A 220 -17.90 23.30 -8.61
N ASN A 221 -18.61 24.35 -9.02
CA ASN A 221 -20.07 24.35 -9.13
C ASN A 221 -20.53 23.69 -10.45
N VAL A 222 -20.23 22.41 -10.58
CA VAL A 222 -20.56 21.57 -11.75
C VAL A 222 -21.12 20.23 -11.26
N SER A 223 -21.69 19.43 -12.14
CA SER A 223 -22.20 18.09 -11.80
C SER A 223 -21.09 17.12 -11.39
N ASP A 224 -21.44 16.06 -10.65
CA ASP A 224 -20.48 15.02 -10.25
C ASP A 224 -19.83 14.34 -11.46
N GLU A 225 -20.58 14.15 -12.55
CA GLU A 225 -20.02 13.61 -13.80
C GLU A 225 -19.01 14.57 -14.44
N GLU A 226 -19.25 15.87 -14.42
CA GLU A 226 -18.28 16.85 -14.89
C GLU A 226 -17.02 16.88 -14.00
N LYS A 227 -17.15 16.72 -12.67
CA LYS A 227 -16.01 16.57 -11.77
C LYS A 227 -15.22 15.32 -12.08
N ARG A 228 -15.90 14.20 -12.33
CA ARG A 228 -15.25 12.95 -12.77
C ARG A 228 -14.47 13.15 -14.06
N GLN A 229 -15.03 13.86 -15.03
CA GLN A 229 -14.36 14.16 -16.31
C GLN A 229 -13.15 15.09 -16.12
N MET A 230 -13.23 16.07 -15.20
CA MET A 230 -12.08 16.89 -14.83
C MET A 230 -10.95 16.04 -14.26
N LEU A 231 -11.24 15.15 -13.30
CA LEU A 231 -10.24 14.23 -12.74
C LEU A 231 -9.61 13.33 -13.80
N ILE A 232 -10.40 12.75 -14.70
CA ILE A 232 -9.90 11.93 -15.81
C ILE A 232 -9.01 12.76 -16.75
N SER A 233 -9.39 14.01 -17.01
CA SER A 233 -8.58 14.89 -17.86
C SER A 233 -7.22 15.19 -17.25
N GLU A 234 -7.17 15.52 -15.95
CA GLU A 234 -5.93 15.81 -15.23
C GLU A 234 -5.02 14.59 -15.10
N THR A 235 -5.60 13.38 -15.06
CA THR A 235 -4.85 12.12 -14.93
C THR A 235 -4.54 11.44 -16.27
N SER A 236 -4.97 12.00 -17.40
CA SER A 236 -4.85 11.39 -18.73
C SER A 236 -3.42 11.04 -19.15
N ASP A 237 -2.43 11.77 -18.65
CA ASP A 237 -1.00 11.54 -18.92
C ASP A 237 -0.28 10.70 -17.86
N ASN A 238 -0.98 10.25 -16.82
CA ASN A 238 -0.43 9.44 -15.73
C ASN A 238 0.10 8.11 -16.26
N LYS A 239 1.17 7.64 -15.65
CA LYS A 239 1.88 6.44 -16.09
C LYS A 239 1.29 5.19 -15.48
N ASP A 240 0.83 5.29 -14.25
CA ASP A 240 0.29 4.17 -13.49
C ASP A 240 -1.19 3.93 -13.77
N ASN A 241 -1.68 2.76 -13.37
CA ASN A 241 -3.11 2.55 -13.22
C ASN A 241 -3.65 3.60 -12.25
N HIS A 242 -4.79 4.16 -12.56
CA HIS A 242 -5.39 5.17 -11.71
C HIS A 242 -6.88 4.93 -11.55
N SER A 243 -7.24 4.66 -10.30
CA SER A 243 -8.59 4.29 -9.93
C SER A 243 -9.09 5.14 -8.77
N ALA A 244 -10.40 5.41 -8.77
CA ALA A 244 -11.02 6.16 -7.71
C ALA A 244 -12.51 5.85 -7.58
N TYR A 245 -13.06 6.13 -6.39
CA TYR A 245 -14.49 6.31 -6.15
C TYR A 245 -14.78 7.71 -5.65
N ILE A 246 -15.81 8.34 -6.24
CA ILE A 246 -16.40 9.61 -5.85
C ILE A 246 -17.74 9.29 -5.18
N VAL A 247 -17.85 9.46 -3.87
CA VAL A 247 -19.08 9.23 -3.12
C VAL A 247 -19.58 10.55 -2.56
N HIS A 248 -20.64 11.10 -3.17
CA HIS A 248 -21.25 12.38 -2.82
C HIS A 248 -22.42 12.18 -1.83
N ILE A 249 -22.37 12.87 -0.72
CA ILE A 249 -23.39 12.78 0.33
C ILE A 249 -24.62 13.64 -0.04
N LYS A 250 -25.77 12.98 -0.21
CA LYS A 250 -27.02 13.59 -0.64
C LYS A 250 -27.83 14.14 0.54
N GLU A 251 -27.96 13.31 1.60
CA GLU A 251 -28.81 13.61 2.76
C GLU A 251 -28.24 12.89 3.98
N VAL A 252 -28.33 13.57 5.12
CA VAL A 252 -28.06 13.01 6.44
C VAL A 252 -29.26 13.32 7.32
N SER A 253 -29.96 12.28 7.76
CA SER A 253 -31.16 12.42 8.61
C SER A 253 -31.00 11.61 9.89
N PRO A 254 -31.65 12.02 11.01
CA PRO A 254 -31.74 11.20 12.22
C PRO A 254 -32.38 9.85 11.89
N ASP A 255 -32.00 8.81 12.62
CA ASP A 255 -32.69 7.52 12.53
C ASP A 255 -34.13 7.66 13.03
N GLU A 256 -35.10 6.98 12.40
CA GLU A 256 -36.51 7.04 12.86
C GLU A 256 -36.66 6.58 14.32
N ALA A 257 -35.75 5.73 14.79
CA ALA A 257 -35.67 5.33 16.20
C ALA A 257 -35.30 6.49 17.14
N ASP A 258 -34.44 7.42 16.71
CA ASP A 258 -34.03 8.59 17.49
C ASP A 258 -35.14 9.63 17.54
N VAL A 259 -35.96 9.73 16.48
CA VAL A 259 -37.11 10.66 16.42
C VAL A 259 -38.24 10.21 17.35
N SER A 260 -38.43 8.90 17.52
CA SER A 260 -39.42 8.37 18.45
C SER A 260 -39.12 8.66 19.93
N LEU A 261 -37.82 8.75 20.26
CA LEU A 261 -37.38 9.10 21.64
C LEU A 261 -37.52 10.60 21.97
N ILE A 262 -37.49 11.46 20.94
CA ILE A 262 -37.66 12.90 21.12
C ILE A 262 -39.15 13.30 21.24
N ASN A 263 -40.05 12.49 20.68
CA ASN A 263 -41.48 12.72 20.68
C ASN A 263 -42.23 12.10 21.89
N GLU A 264 -41.57 11.37 22.77
CA GLU A 264 -42.14 10.91 24.05
C GLU A 264 -41.66 11.76 25.24
N GLU A 265 -41.87 13.10 25.20
CA GLU A 265 -42.01 13.80 26.42
C GLU A 265 -43.44 13.58 26.96
N PRO A 266 -43.60 13.08 28.19
CA PRO A 266 -44.93 12.88 28.78
C PRO A 266 -45.50 14.23 29.15
N MET A 267 -46.37 14.76 28.31
CA MET A 267 -47.35 15.78 28.71
C MET A 267 -48.37 15.20 29.70
N ALA A 268 -47.93 14.76 30.85
CA ALA A 268 -48.83 14.45 31.95
C ALA A 268 -48.07 14.32 33.27
N LYS A 269 -47.82 15.43 33.93
CA LYS A 269 -47.83 15.57 35.40
C LYS A 269 -47.23 16.92 35.84
N CYS A 270 -47.91 18.01 35.55
CA CYS A 270 -47.73 19.28 36.27
C CYS A 270 -49.10 19.90 36.50
N ASN A 271 -49.91 19.24 37.31
CA ASN A 271 -50.98 19.94 38.07
C ASN A 271 -50.68 19.75 39.53
N ALA A 272 -50.51 20.89 40.20
CA ALA A 272 -50.38 21.09 41.61
C ALA A 272 -48.98 21.45 42.11
N LEU A 273 -48.62 22.72 41.95
CA LEU A 273 -48.01 23.49 43.05
C LEU A 273 -48.18 25.01 42.76
N ASN A 274 -49.13 25.60 43.46
CA ASN A 274 -49.43 27.04 43.51
C ASN A 274 -48.26 27.75 44.20
N ILE A 275 -47.38 28.45 43.48
CA ILE A 275 -46.46 29.42 44.05
C ILE A 275 -46.56 30.69 43.21
N LYS A 276 -46.94 31.77 43.93
CA LYS A 276 -47.07 33.13 43.40
C LYS A 276 -45.69 33.65 42.94
N PRO A 277 -45.63 34.45 41.89
CA PRO A 277 -44.37 35.07 41.45
C PRO A 277 -44.10 36.30 42.34
N ASP A 278 -42.96 36.30 43.03
CA ASP A 278 -42.33 37.53 43.50
C ASP A 278 -41.47 38.07 42.37
N VAL A 279 -41.84 39.25 41.92
CA VAL A 279 -41.10 40.01 40.91
C VAL A 279 -39.99 40.76 41.63
N GLU A 280 -38.77 40.38 41.46
CA GLU A 280 -37.63 41.26 41.70
C GLU A 280 -36.94 41.60 40.35
N GLU A 281 -37.03 42.89 40.11
CA GLU A 281 -36.42 43.61 38.98
C GLU A 281 -34.92 43.66 39.21
N VAL A 282 -34.14 42.95 38.37
CA VAL A 282 -32.67 43.08 38.33
C VAL A 282 -32.29 43.82 37.07
N THR A 283 -31.80 45.01 37.31
CA THR A 283 -31.24 45.98 36.35
C THR A 283 -30.09 45.42 35.54
N ALA A 284 -30.11 45.78 34.28
CA ALA A 284 -29.03 45.53 33.31
C ALA A 284 -27.69 46.15 33.75
N SER A 285 -26.64 45.41 33.58
CA SER A 285 -25.27 45.95 33.44
C SER A 285 -24.54 45.27 32.27
N PRO A 286 -23.88 46.07 31.46
CA PRO A 286 -23.20 45.57 30.23
C PRO A 286 -21.73 45.36 30.53
N ASP A 287 -21.22 44.16 30.33
CA ASP A 287 -19.80 43.98 30.01
C ASP A 287 -19.64 42.62 29.31
N VAL A 288 -19.73 42.69 27.99
CA VAL A 288 -19.27 41.59 27.15
C VAL A 288 -17.75 41.77 26.99
N GLU A 289 -16.98 41.05 27.77
CA GLU A 289 -15.52 40.94 27.56
C GLU A 289 -15.25 40.18 26.26
N VAL A 290 -14.67 40.89 25.33
CA VAL A 290 -14.10 40.35 24.08
C VAL A 290 -12.93 39.41 24.43
N VAL A 291 -13.14 38.11 24.31
CA VAL A 291 -12.08 37.12 24.48
C VAL A 291 -11.07 37.32 23.36
N LYS A 292 -9.89 37.77 23.71
CA LYS A 292 -8.71 37.84 22.82
C LYS A 292 -8.30 36.41 22.42
N PRO A 293 -7.80 36.17 21.18
CA PRO A 293 -7.31 34.87 20.79
C PRO A 293 -6.17 34.40 21.70
N ALA A 294 -6.24 33.15 22.10
CA ALA A 294 -5.31 32.50 23.00
C ALA A 294 -3.87 32.67 22.53
N GLY A 295 -3.03 33.18 23.43
CA GLY A 295 -1.59 33.31 23.21
C GLY A 295 -0.92 31.96 22.98
N THR A 296 0.25 32.02 22.33
CA THR A 296 1.16 30.89 22.12
C THR A 296 1.22 29.96 23.33
N PRO A 297 1.16 28.63 23.11
CA PRO A 297 1.24 27.66 24.21
C PRO A 297 2.55 27.85 25.00
N PRO A 298 2.54 27.59 26.31
CA PRO A 298 3.71 27.76 27.15
C PRO A 298 4.84 26.82 26.68
N PRO A 299 6.12 27.25 26.80
CA PRO A 299 7.24 26.42 26.41
C PRO A 299 7.28 25.12 27.24
N LEU A 300 7.57 24.01 26.56
CA LEU A 300 7.72 22.69 27.18
C LEU A 300 8.74 22.72 28.35
N PRO A 301 8.49 21.99 29.44
CA PRO A 301 9.44 21.88 30.55
C PRO A 301 10.81 21.40 30.07
N ASP A 302 11.86 21.99 30.62
CA ASP A 302 13.25 21.69 30.21
C ASP A 302 13.60 20.21 30.32
N SER A 303 13.02 19.46 31.25
CA SER A 303 13.21 18.01 31.38
C SER A 303 12.69 17.22 30.17
N VAL A 304 11.59 17.67 29.54
CA VAL A 304 11.01 17.04 28.35
C VAL A 304 11.85 17.39 27.12
N ARG A 305 12.37 18.63 27.05
CA ARG A 305 13.24 19.09 25.96
C ARG A 305 14.57 18.34 25.93
N VAL A 306 15.22 18.16 27.09
CA VAL A 306 16.46 17.39 27.21
C VAL A 306 16.24 15.91 26.86
N ALA A 307 15.12 15.31 27.27
CA ALA A 307 14.80 13.91 26.92
C ALA A 307 14.55 13.72 25.42
N MET A 308 13.94 14.71 24.76
CA MET A 308 13.73 14.70 23.31
C MET A 308 15.05 14.86 22.55
N GLU A 309 15.95 15.76 22.98
CA GLU A 309 17.26 15.95 22.37
C GLU A 309 18.16 14.72 22.52
N ASP A 310 18.12 14.04 23.66
CA ASP A 310 18.87 12.78 23.88
C ASP A 310 18.33 11.62 23.01
N LYS A 311 17.01 11.54 22.85
CA LYS A 311 16.36 10.54 21.98
C LYS A 311 16.70 10.79 20.51
N GLN A 312 16.81 12.06 20.10
CA GLN A 312 17.18 12.46 18.75
C GLN A 312 18.66 12.18 18.45
N LYS A 313 19.57 12.45 19.41
CA LYS A 313 20.99 12.10 19.29
C LYS A 313 21.20 10.58 19.15
N ARG A 314 20.52 9.76 19.95
CA ARG A 314 20.60 8.29 19.85
C ARG A 314 20.11 7.79 18.50
N LYS A 315 19.01 8.35 17.95
CA LYS A 315 18.53 8.00 16.60
C LYS A 315 19.54 8.36 15.53
N LYS A 316 20.17 9.54 15.59
CA LYS A 316 21.23 9.95 14.63
C LYS A 316 22.41 9.01 14.65
N HIS A 317 22.88 8.57 15.82
CA HIS A 317 23.97 7.59 15.93
C HIS A 317 23.60 6.23 15.36
N LEU A 318 22.38 5.76 15.58
CA LEU A 318 21.87 4.50 15.00
C LEU A 318 21.78 4.57 13.47
N PHE A 319 21.32 5.71 12.94
CA PHE A 319 21.21 5.94 11.50
C PHE A 319 22.57 6.02 10.81
N VAL A 320 23.54 6.74 11.41
CA VAL A 320 24.92 6.78 10.90
C VAL A 320 25.56 5.38 10.93
N ALA A 321 25.34 4.60 11.98
CA ALA A 321 25.81 3.22 12.07
C ALA A 321 25.19 2.35 10.96
N PHE A 322 23.90 2.51 10.68
CA PHE A 322 23.21 1.79 9.60
C PHE A 322 23.78 2.15 8.22
N ILE A 323 24.02 3.44 7.95
CA ILE A 323 24.65 3.88 6.67
C ILE A 323 26.03 3.27 6.51
N VAL A 324 26.84 3.23 7.58
CA VAL A 324 28.18 2.63 7.54
C VAL A 324 28.09 1.13 7.26
N ILE A 325 27.14 0.41 7.84
CA ILE A 325 26.93 -1.02 7.57
C ILE A 325 26.50 -1.25 6.12
N VAL A 326 25.58 -0.45 5.59
CA VAL A 326 25.16 -0.53 4.19
C VAL A 326 26.31 -0.22 3.23
N ALA A 327 27.09 0.82 3.52
CA ALA A 327 28.27 1.15 2.71
C ALA A 327 29.31 0.02 2.71
N LEU A 328 29.57 -0.61 3.86
CA LEU A 328 30.46 -1.77 3.95
C LEU A 328 29.92 -2.98 3.19
N ALA A 329 28.61 -3.22 3.24
CA ALA A 329 27.97 -4.30 2.47
C ALA A 329 28.08 -4.06 0.96
N VAL A 330 27.91 -2.82 0.49
CA VAL A 330 28.07 -2.44 -0.93
C VAL A 330 29.55 -2.63 -1.36
N VAL A 331 30.51 -2.16 -0.57
CA VAL A 331 31.95 -2.37 -0.84
C VAL A 331 32.28 -3.87 -0.87
N GLY A 332 31.70 -4.66 0.05
CA GLY A 332 31.84 -6.12 0.07
C GLY A 332 31.29 -6.77 -1.17
N MET A 333 30.11 -6.37 -1.68
CA MET A 333 29.53 -6.90 -2.91
C MET A 333 30.38 -6.55 -4.14
N PHE A 334 30.86 -5.31 -4.26
CA PHE A 334 31.76 -4.92 -5.35
C PHE A 334 33.10 -5.64 -5.27
N GLY A 335 33.66 -5.78 -4.06
CA GLY A 335 34.91 -6.54 -3.82
C GLY A 335 34.75 -8.02 -4.18
N TYR A 336 33.63 -8.64 -3.80
CA TYR A 336 33.31 -10.02 -4.15
C TYR A 336 33.09 -10.20 -5.66
N GLY A 337 32.38 -9.28 -6.30
CA GLY A 337 32.18 -9.27 -7.76
C GLY A 337 33.50 -9.11 -8.52
N TYR A 338 34.39 -8.23 -8.07
CA TYR A 338 35.74 -8.08 -8.65
C TYR A 338 36.58 -9.34 -8.45
N TYR A 339 36.55 -9.93 -7.24
CA TYR A 339 37.28 -11.17 -6.91
C TYR A 339 36.80 -12.35 -7.77
N THR A 340 35.49 -12.54 -7.95
CA THR A 340 34.93 -13.61 -8.76
C THR A 340 35.25 -13.42 -10.24
N LYS A 341 35.20 -12.19 -10.75
CA LYS A 341 35.57 -11.88 -12.13
C LYS A 341 37.05 -12.18 -12.39
N HIS A 342 37.93 -11.76 -11.50
CA HIS A 342 39.38 -11.99 -11.66
C HIS A 342 39.76 -13.48 -11.55
N ASN A 343 39.10 -14.24 -10.68
CA ASN A 343 39.29 -15.70 -10.62
C ASN A 343 38.70 -16.42 -11.83
N ALA A 344 37.61 -15.92 -12.43
CA ALA A 344 37.10 -16.49 -13.67
C ALA A 344 38.07 -16.27 -14.85
N GLU A 345 38.66 -15.08 -14.96
CA GLU A 345 39.68 -14.75 -15.96
C GLU A 345 40.97 -15.59 -15.77
N ALA A 346 41.43 -15.76 -14.54
CA ALA A 346 42.56 -16.59 -14.21
C ALA A 346 42.33 -18.09 -14.56
N LYS A 347 41.11 -18.57 -14.27
CA LYS A 347 40.72 -19.96 -14.61
C LYS A 347 40.61 -20.14 -16.12
N SER A 348 40.05 -19.20 -16.85
CA SER A 348 40.00 -19.23 -18.32
C SER A 348 41.40 -19.21 -18.94
N PHE A 349 42.31 -18.40 -18.38
CA PHE A 349 43.70 -18.37 -18.82
C PHE A 349 44.40 -19.71 -18.57
N MET A 350 44.25 -20.33 -17.40
CA MET A 350 44.80 -21.66 -17.06
C MET A 350 44.23 -22.75 -17.96
N ASP A 351 42.94 -22.73 -18.28
CA ASP A 351 42.28 -23.68 -19.18
C ASP A 351 42.82 -23.53 -20.61
N THR A 352 43.10 -22.31 -21.07
CA THR A 352 43.72 -22.06 -22.40
C THR A 352 45.13 -22.57 -22.46
N VAL A 353 45.97 -22.28 -21.43
CA VAL A 353 47.36 -22.79 -21.38
C VAL A 353 47.39 -24.31 -21.29
N LEU A 354 46.42 -24.93 -20.61
CA LEU A 354 46.32 -26.38 -20.52
C LEU A 354 45.97 -27.03 -21.88
N VAL A 355 45.07 -26.39 -22.65
CA VAL A 355 44.68 -26.84 -24.00
C VAL A 355 45.85 -26.72 -24.95
N ASP A 356 46.57 -25.59 -24.93
CA ASP A 356 47.74 -25.36 -25.79
C ASP A 356 48.85 -26.38 -25.49
N SER A 357 49.16 -26.65 -24.22
CA SER A 357 50.14 -27.64 -23.81
C SER A 357 49.74 -29.08 -24.17
N ILE A 358 48.48 -29.43 -24.19
CA ILE A 358 47.96 -30.71 -24.64
C ILE A 358 48.08 -30.83 -26.17
N GLN A 359 47.84 -29.72 -26.88
CA GLN A 359 47.94 -29.68 -28.34
C GLN A 359 49.42 -29.82 -28.82
N GLU A 360 50.34 -29.11 -28.17
CA GLU A 360 51.78 -29.18 -28.44
C GLU A 360 52.34 -30.62 -28.21
N ASN A 361 51.99 -31.26 -27.08
CA ASN A 361 52.30 -32.62 -26.76
C ASN A 361 51.70 -33.64 -27.76
N ARG A 362 50.57 -33.32 -28.38
CA ARG A 362 49.91 -34.14 -29.38
C ARG A 362 50.62 -34.02 -30.75
N GLU A 363 51.06 -32.81 -31.09
CA GLU A 363 51.86 -32.60 -32.34
C GLU A 363 53.24 -33.22 -32.26
N GLU A 364 53.93 -33.12 -31.10
CA GLU A 364 55.18 -33.84 -30.86
C GLU A 364 55.02 -35.39 -31.01
N SER A 365 53.93 -35.90 -30.36
CA SER A 365 53.65 -37.37 -30.48
C SER A 365 53.27 -37.81 -31.88
N LEU A 366 52.72 -36.93 -32.70
CA LEU A 366 52.48 -37.24 -34.16
C LEU A 366 53.72 -37.13 -34.97
N ALA A 367 54.61 -36.20 -34.73
CA ALA A 367 55.91 -36.05 -35.42
C ALA A 367 56.88 -37.23 -35.14
N GLU A 368 56.82 -37.76 -33.88
CA GLU A 368 57.61 -38.93 -33.50
C GLU A 368 57.12 -40.23 -34.18
N LYS A 369 55.81 -40.31 -34.49
CA LYS A 369 55.24 -41.46 -35.25
C LYS A 369 55.58 -41.47 -36.73
N ASP A 370 55.78 -40.34 -37.35
CA ASP A 370 56.15 -40.24 -38.77
C ASP A 370 57.65 -40.50 -39.04
N SER A 371 58.43 -40.56 -37.96
CA SER A 371 59.89 -40.81 -38.07
C SER A 371 60.29 -42.28 -37.88
N LEU A 372 59.35 -43.21 -37.68
CA LEU A 372 59.65 -44.64 -37.51
C LEU A 372 59.49 -45.42 -38.84
N PRO A 373 60.38 -46.35 -39.15
CA PRO A 373 60.29 -47.17 -40.37
C PRO A 373 59.08 -48.09 -40.36
N GLN A 374 58.40 -48.21 -41.48
CA GLN A 374 57.08 -48.87 -41.67
C GLN A 374 56.99 -50.36 -41.28
N ASP A 375 58.08 -51.03 -40.85
CA ASP A 375 58.04 -52.47 -40.54
C ASP A 375 57.67 -52.87 -39.10
N THR A 376 57.46 -51.89 -38.21
CA THR A 376 57.15 -52.20 -36.78
C THR A 376 55.69 -51.90 -36.39
N ALA A 377 54.88 -51.37 -37.34
CA ALA A 377 53.51 -50.85 -37.03
C ALA A 377 52.42 -51.94 -36.96
N VAL A 378 52.68 -53.19 -37.39
CA VAL A 378 51.59 -54.20 -37.48
C VAL A 378 51.43 -55.04 -36.20
N GLN A 379 52.41 -55.04 -35.28
CA GLN A 379 52.34 -55.91 -34.09
C GLN A 379 51.73 -55.20 -32.81
N GLN A 380 51.64 -53.88 -32.77
CA GLN A 380 51.13 -53.17 -31.59
C GLN A 380 49.60 -52.94 -31.53
N LEU A 381 48.90 -53.11 -32.67
CA LEU A 381 47.44 -52.89 -32.74
C LEU A 381 46.55 -54.05 -32.29
N LYS A 382 47.17 -55.20 -31.90
CA LYS A 382 46.37 -56.35 -31.39
C LYS A 382 46.35 -56.51 -29.85
N GLY A 383 47.13 -55.71 -29.12
CA GLY A 383 47.26 -55.83 -27.66
C GLY A 383 46.27 -54.95 -26.82
N THR A 384 45.76 -53.85 -27.36
CA THR A 384 45.04 -52.86 -26.60
C THR A 384 43.49 -52.96 -26.65
N SER A 385 42.98 -53.91 -27.49
CA SER A 385 41.51 -54.06 -27.61
C SER A 385 40.89 -55.04 -26.62
N ARG A 386 41.69 -55.67 -25.72
CA ARG A 386 41.16 -56.62 -24.74
C ARG A 386 41.11 -56.16 -23.30
N GLN A 387 41.67 -55.00 -22.96
CA GLN A 387 41.65 -54.46 -21.54
C GLN A 387 40.58 -53.38 -21.24
N ASN A 388 39.93 -52.79 -22.25
CA ASN A 388 38.96 -51.73 -22.04
C ASN A 388 37.50 -52.21 -21.92
N ASN A 389 37.19 -53.46 -22.14
CA ASN A 389 35.82 -53.99 -22.03
C ASN A 389 35.46 -54.60 -20.66
N GLU A 390 36.43 -54.74 -19.76
CA GLU A 390 36.12 -55.28 -18.40
C GLU A 390 35.92 -54.22 -17.32
N LYS A 391 36.13 -52.92 -17.61
CA LYS A 391 35.93 -51.84 -16.62
C LYS A 391 34.59 -51.11 -16.69
N ILE A 392 33.76 -51.36 -17.69
CA ILE A 392 32.44 -50.66 -17.85
C ILE A 392 31.26 -51.45 -17.24
N THR A 393 31.43 -52.70 -16.84
CA THR A 393 30.34 -53.56 -16.34
C THR A 393 30.27 -53.68 -14.80
N LYS A 394 31.08 -52.96 -14.02
CA LYS A 394 31.08 -53.09 -12.53
C LYS A 394 30.63 -51.88 -11.72
N ASN A 395 30.18 -50.77 -12.34
CA ASN A 395 29.69 -49.59 -11.61
C ASN A 395 28.22 -49.28 -11.81
N GLY A 396 27.39 -50.23 -12.14
CA GLY A 396 25.95 -50.06 -12.35
C GLY A 396 25.07 -50.87 -11.39
N ARG A 397 25.40 -50.93 -10.09
CA ARG A 397 24.49 -51.35 -9.01
C ARG A 397 25.05 -50.91 -7.66
N ASN A 398 24.55 -49.79 -7.18
CA ASN A 398 24.22 -49.51 -5.76
C ASN A 398 24.20 -48.00 -5.57
N LYS A 399 23.05 -47.46 -5.55
CA LYS A 399 22.27 -46.59 -4.62
C LYS A 399 21.25 -45.77 -5.39
#